data_cf7015c59def07a84a539e6ca8c5d0f3
#
_entry.id   cf7015c59def07a84a539e6ca8c5d0f3
#
_cell.length_a   1.000
_cell.length_b   1.000
_cell.length_c   1.000
_cell.angle_alpha   90.00
_cell.angle_beta   90.00
_cell.angle_gamma   90.00
#
_symmetry.space_group_name_H-M   'P 1'
#
loop_
_entity.id
_entity.type
_entity.pdbx_description
1 polymer ?
#
loop_
_entity_poly.entity_id
_entity_poly.type
_entity_poly.pdbx_seq_one_letter_code
_entity_poly.pdbx_strand_id
1 'polypeptide(L)'
;MQSLQKLESECLTYFKSEPVWRKVLAGFLEKYVSFGKFTGKVQLKNLSADEIEVLEGFFGQNFHGRKSITISAERFAKALENSRYKEISPDQLLKFYFGKEPVSKKEQKKKREQEKQEIEDEFFDYCQGSYAEKFAPEMLVLQRLHIKDNLSEWRQLLFFSADIVNSLPYRSERTEYLPVFAARLTKNPHAFDKGTVFGNLLYELVKLDLNYRKIEVTSLSYFLSYERQKSFLSCGILLDDVSNYVLLYHVAGVQKDGGYHRGLSGFFSEDDMLQVPLTVLTKLSCLESPDQTIYIDENPSVFAARCMSHPESACMCMNGQPKLAALVALELFAASGTKVYYSGDFDPEGLWIAQRLAYFYPGNFEFLNMDTECYEKCISDEPISDVRLKQLERITDERLLGAVQMMRREKKSGYQEGIL
;
A
#
# COMPACT_ATOMS: atom_id res chain seq x y z
N MET A 1 19.22 -20.23 54.37
CA MET A 1 19.17 -20.33 52.89
C MET A 1 19.38 -21.72 52.32
N GLN A 2 20.42 -22.45 52.68
CA GLN A 2 20.68 -23.83 52.17
C GLN A 2 19.54 -24.83 52.46
N SER A 3 18.83 -24.74 53.63
CA SER A 3 17.72 -25.66 53.98
C SER A 3 16.47 -25.44 53.10
N LEU A 4 16.15 -24.18 52.75
CA LEU A 4 14.97 -23.86 51.93
C LEU A 4 15.15 -24.30 50.46
N GLN A 5 16.31 -24.06 49.89
CA GLN A 5 16.63 -24.50 48.53
C GLN A 5 16.62 -26.04 48.39
N LYS A 6 17.05 -26.74 49.45
CA LYS A 6 16.95 -28.20 49.50
C LYS A 6 15.52 -28.67 49.52
N LEU A 7 14.67 -28.04 50.35
CA LEU A 7 13.23 -28.33 50.46
C LEU A 7 12.49 -28.06 49.12
N GLU A 8 12.81 -26.96 48.44
CA GLU A 8 12.28 -26.63 47.10
C GLU A 8 12.64 -27.71 46.09
N SER A 9 13.89 -28.14 46.04
CA SER A 9 14.35 -29.21 45.15
C SER A 9 13.68 -30.56 45.43
N GLU A 10 13.52 -30.93 46.69
CA GLU A 10 12.81 -32.17 47.11
C GLU A 10 11.30 -32.08 46.73
N CYS A 11 10.67 -30.93 46.95
CA CYS A 11 9.29 -30.69 46.58
C CYS A 11 9.10 -30.83 45.06
N LEU A 12 9.96 -30.17 44.29
CA LEU A 12 9.94 -30.27 42.83
C LEU A 12 10.12 -31.68 42.31
N THR A 13 11.04 -32.45 42.92
CA THR A 13 11.25 -33.85 42.60
C THR A 13 10.03 -34.69 42.87
N TYR A 14 9.35 -34.50 43.99
CA TYR A 14 8.11 -35.18 44.33
C TYR A 14 6.98 -34.89 43.35
N PHE A 15 6.74 -33.62 43.05
CA PHE A 15 5.69 -33.29 42.11
C PHE A 15 6.02 -33.59 40.62
N LYS A 16 7.28 -33.81 40.27
CA LYS A 16 7.68 -34.26 38.94
C LYS A 16 7.76 -35.77 38.79
N SER A 17 7.82 -36.55 39.87
CA SER A 17 7.91 -38.01 39.80
C SER A 17 6.67 -38.66 39.19
N GLU A 18 5.49 -38.08 39.42
CA GLU A 18 4.23 -38.68 38.99
C GLU A 18 3.49 -37.82 37.95
N PRO A 19 3.03 -38.45 36.83
CA PRO A 19 2.36 -37.72 35.76
C PRO A 19 1.07 -36.95 36.16
N VAL A 20 0.37 -37.45 37.19
CA VAL A 20 -0.88 -36.84 37.67
C VAL A 20 -0.69 -35.40 38.13
N TRP A 21 0.47 -35.10 38.72
CA TRP A 21 0.74 -33.72 39.19
C TRP A 21 0.81 -32.71 38.06
N ARG A 22 1.31 -33.14 36.90
CA ARG A 22 1.30 -32.25 35.71
C ARG A 22 -0.12 -31.88 35.33
N LYS A 23 -1.10 -32.82 35.40
CA LYS A 23 -2.50 -32.56 35.09
C LYS A 23 -3.10 -31.58 36.11
N VAL A 24 -2.85 -31.82 37.43
CA VAL A 24 -3.33 -30.98 38.54
C VAL A 24 -2.76 -29.56 38.44
N LEU A 25 -1.43 -29.44 38.38
CA LEU A 25 -0.75 -28.13 38.37
C LEU A 25 -0.99 -27.34 37.09
N ALA A 26 -1.08 -27.99 35.92
CA ALA A 26 -1.48 -27.33 34.68
C ALA A 26 -2.89 -26.73 34.76
N GLY A 27 -3.85 -27.49 35.35
CA GLY A 27 -5.17 -26.99 35.57
C GLY A 27 -5.23 -25.77 36.51
N PHE A 28 -4.41 -25.75 37.57
CA PHE A 28 -4.30 -24.59 38.45
C PHE A 28 -3.54 -23.44 37.80
N LEU A 29 -2.55 -23.70 36.95
CA LEU A 29 -1.88 -22.65 36.17
C LEU A 29 -2.87 -21.95 35.23
N GLU A 30 -3.76 -22.68 34.56
CA GLU A 30 -4.82 -22.08 33.72
C GLU A 30 -5.75 -21.17 34.54
N LYS A 31 -6.11 -21.60 35.78
CA LYS A 31 -6.91 -20.77 36.70
C LYS A 31 -6.13 -19.54 37.16
N TYR A 32 -4.84 -19.70 37.49
CA TYR A 32 -3.97 -18.56 37.81
C TYR A 32 -3.89 -17.55 36.69
N VAL A 33 -3.65 -18.00 35.46
CA VAL A 33 -3.62 -17.13 34.26
C VAL A 33 -4.93 -16.38 34.08
N SER A 34 -6.05 -17.02 34.42
CA SER A 34 -7.39 -16.39 34.29
C SER A 34 -7.74 -15.41 35.41
N PHE A 35 -7.35 -15.70 36.64
CA PHE A 35 -7.83 -14.99 37.85
C PHE A 35 -6.74 -14.22 38.61
N GLY A 36 -5.44 -14.40 38.27
CA GLY A 36 -4.32 -13.73 38.92
C GLY A 36 -3.96 -14.25 40.31
N LYS A 37 -4.48 -15.42 40.70
CA LYS A 37 -4.20 -16.08 41.99
C LYS A 37 -4.47 -17.57 41.90
N PHE A 38 -3.87 -18.33 42.80
CA PHE A 38 -4.15 -19.76 42.96
C PHE A 38 -5.58 -19.96 43.48
N THR A 39 -6.50 -20.37 42.61
CA THR A 39 -7.93 -20.44 42.91
C THR A 39 -8.69 -21.40 42.00
N GLY A 40 -9.94 -21.64 42.31
CA GLY A 40 -10.85 -22.42 41.48
C GLY A 40 -10.78 -23.90 41.72
N LYS A 41 -11.27 -24.69 40.77
CA LYS A 41 -11.34 -26.16 40.83
C LYS A 41 -10.77 -26.75 39.55
N VAL A 42 -10.00 -27.83 39.72
CA VAL A 42 -9.47 -28.63 38.61
C VAL A 42 -10.19 -29.96 38.60
N GLN A 43 -10.79 -30.34 37.50
CA GLN A 43 -11.45 -31.61 37.31
C GLN A 43 -10.56 -32.55 36.50
N LEU A 44 -10.21 -33.66 37.06
CA LEU A 44 -9.44 -34.72 36.46
C LEU A 44 -10.35 -35.85 36.02
N LYS A 45 -10.17 -36.37 34.82
CA LYS A 45 -10.93 -37.49 34.23
C LYS A 45 -9.96 -38.54 33.71
N ASN A 46 -10.45 -39.77 33.58
CA ASN A 46 -9.68 -40.89 33.01
C ASN A 46 -8.33 -41.12 33.71
N LEU A 47 -8.36 -41.14 35.05
CA LEU A 47 -7.16 -41.44 35.85
C LEU A 47 -6.94 -42.93 35.94
N SER A 48 -5.66 -43.33 35.93
CA SER A 48 -5.25 -44.71 36.21
C SER A 48 -5.38 -45.02 37.69
N ALA A 49 -5.34 -46.31 38.08
CA ALA A 49 -5.34 -46.71 39.48
C ALA A 49 -4.17 -46.10 40.25
N ASP A 50 -2.96 -46.09 39.65
CA ASP A 50 -1.75 -45.53 40.23
C ASP A 50 -1.87 -44.01 40.43
N GLU A 51 -2.46 -43.28 39.46
CA GLU A 51 -2.72 -41.86 39.58
C GLU A 51 -3.72 -41.52 40.73
N ILE A 52 -4.70 -42.42 40.93
CA ILE A 52 -5.68 -42.25 42.00
C ILE A 52 -4.97 -42.49 43.37
N GLU A 53 -4.14 -43.53 43.51
CA GLU A 53 -3.39 -43.83 44.72
C GLU A 53 -2.48 -42.66 45.13
N VAL A 54 -1.78 -42.06 44.18
CA VAL A 54 -0.94 -40.87 44.42
C VAL A 54 -1.75 -39.72 44.97
N LEU A 55 -2.95 -39.46 44.41
CA LEU A 55 -3.85 -38.43 44.91
C LEU A 55 -4.42 -38.74 46.28
N GLU A 56 -4.80 -39.99 46.55
CA GLU A 56 -5.27 -40.48 47.84
C GLU A 56 -4.22 -40.26 48.94
N GLY A 57 -2.99 -40.63 48.65
CA GLY A 57 -1.83 -40.45 49.55
C GLY A 57 -1.60 -38.97 49.90
N PHE A 58 -1.67 -38.08 48.93
CA PHE A 58 -1.44 -36.65 49.17
C PHE A 58 -2.63 -35.94 49.86
N PHE A 59 -3.88 -36.24 49.47
CA PHE A 59 -5.06 -35.59 50.02
C PHE A 59 -5.62 -36.26 51.28
N GLY A 60 -5.13 -37.45 51.65
CA GLY A 60 -5.64 -38.21 52.76
C GLY A 60 -7.11 -38.63 52.64
N GLN A 61 -7.59 -38.88 51.41
CA GLN A 61 -9.00 -39.14 51.10
C GLN A 61 -9.12 -40.26 50.08
N ASN A 62 -10.18 -41.09 50.19
CA ASN A 62 -10.46 -42.16 49.25
C ASN A 62 -11.15 -41.66 48.00
N PHE A 63 -10.58 -41.93 46.82
CA PHE A 63 -11.11 -41.64 45.51
C PHE A 63 -11.41 -42.91 44.69
N HIS A 64 -11.22 -44.06 45.27
CA HIS A 64 -11.39 -45.34 44.59
C HIS A 64 -12.79 -45.44 43.92
N GLY A 65 -12.86 -45.90 42.67
CA GLY A 65 -14.12 -46.09 41.94
C GLY A 65 -14.74 -44.79 41.36
N ARG A 66 -14.13 -43.61 41.54
CA ARG A 66 -14.65 -42.37 40.99
C ARG A 66 -14.24 -42.22 39.52
N LYS A 67 -15.23 -41.89 38.66
CA LYS A 67 -14.97 -41.60 37.23
C LYS A 67 -14.27 -40.25 36.98
N SER A 68 -14.37 -39.32 37.95
CA SER A 68 -13.71 -38.02 37.94
C SER A 68 -13.42 -37.52 39.34
N ILE A 69 -12.30 -36.82 39.50
CA ILE A 69 -11.89 -36.21 40.77
C ILE A 69 -11.83 -34.70 40.56
N THR A 70 -12.49 -33.93 41.48
CA THR A 70 -12.42 -32.50 41.48
C THR A 70 -11.62 -32.02 42.70
N ILE A 71 -10.55 -31.24 42.43
CA ILE A 71 -9.66 -30.71 43.45
C ILE A 71 -9.86 -29.18 43.47
N SER A 72 -10.27 -28.61 44.63
CA SER A 72 -10.30 -27.16 44.80
C SER A 72 -8.93 -26.64 45.22
N ALA A 73 -8.63 -25.37 44.89
CA ALA A 73 -7.40 -24.70 45.28
C ALA A 73 -7.21 -24.69 46.80
N GLU A 74 -8.27 -24.44 47.55
CA GLU A 74 -8.27 -24.48 49.03
C GLU A 74 -7.88 -25.86 49.59
N ARG A 75 -8.45 -26.92 48.97
CA ARG A 75 -8.14 -28.29 49.33
C ARG A 75 -6.69 -28.66 49.03
N PHE A 76 -6.17 -28.21 47.85
CA PHE A 76 -4.78 -28.42 47.45
C PHE A 76 -3.84 -27.67 48.41
N ALA A 77 -4.13 -26.40 48.71
CA ALA A 77 -3.33 -25.59 49.63
C ALA A 77 -3.28 -26.21 51.01
N LYS A 78 -4.43 -26.67 51.54
CA LYS A 78 -4.50 -27.33 52.84
C LYS A 78 -3.73 -28.66 52.88
N ALA A 79 -3.77 -29.45 51.82
CA ALA A 79 -3.00 -30.70 51.74
C ALA A 79 -1.48 -30.40 51.67
N LEU A 80 -1.08 -29.35 50.96
CA LEU A 80 0.33 -28.94 50.90
C LEU A 80 0.81 -28.40 52.26
N GLU A 81 0.01 -27.63 52.98
CA GLU A 81 0.29 -27.12 54.31
C GLU A 81 0.42 -28.25 55.36
N ASN A 82 -0.33 -29.34 55.20
CA ASN A 82 -0.27 -30.51 56.07
C ASN A 82 0.85 -31.48 55.66
N SER A 83 1.58 -31.19 54.62
CA SER A 83 2.70 -32.01 54.13
C SER A 83 4.03 -31.52 54.69
N ARG A 84 5.11 -32.29 54.42
CA ARG A 84 6.49 -31.86 54.73
C ARG A 84 6.90 -30.56 53.95
N TYR A 85 6.11 -30.13 52.98
CA TYR A 85 6.35 -28.97 52.13
C TYR A 85 5.54 -27.73 52.59
N LYS A 86 5.11 -27.66 53.82
CA LYS A 86 4.26 -26.59 54.38
C LYS A 86 4.82 -25.18 54.25
N GLU A 87 6.16 -25.05 54.07
CA GLU A 87 6.81 -23.74 53.87
C GLU A 87 6.75 -23.24 52.41
N ILE A 88 6.24 -24.08 51.49
CA ILE A 88 6.13 -23.75 50.09
C ILE A 88 4.65 -23.38 49.79
N SER A 89 4.42 -22.17 49.34
CA SER A 89 3.08 -21.78 48.90
C SER A 89 2.69 -22.43 47.57
N PRO A 90 1.39 -22.62 47.29
CA PRO A 90 0.94 -23.11 45.99
C PRO A 90 1.46 -22.28 44.79
N ASP A 91 1.58 -20.96 44.95
CA ASP A 91 2.10 -20.06 43.94
C ASP A 91 3.59 -20.31 43.66
N GLN A 92 4.39 -20.48 44.73
CA GLN A 92 5.81 -20.87 44.61
C GLN A 92 5.96 -22.23 43.94
N LEU A 93 5.10 -23.20 44.28
CA LEU A 93 5.11 -24.51 43.66
C LEU A 93 4.83 -24.41 42.15
N LEU A 94 3.88 -23.62 41.69
CA LEU A 94 3.63 -23.39 40.29
C LEU A 94 4.86 -22.78 39.57
N LYS A 95 5.49 -21.78 40.22
CA LYS A 95 6.73 -21.15 39.68
C LYS A 95 7.84 -22.17 39.52
N PHE A 96 8.13 -23.00 40.53
CA PHE A 96 9.18 -23.98 40.48
C PHE A 96 8.87 -25.09 39.49
N TYR A 97 7.62 -25.57 39.47
CA TYR A 97 7.24 -26.68 38.58
C TYR A 97 7.33 -26.32 37.12
N PHE A 98 6.87 -25.14 36.73
CA PHE A 98 6.88 -24.68 35.33
C PHE A 98 8.13 -23.85 34.96
N GLY A 99 9.01 -23.55 35.92
CA GLY A 99 10.28 -22.83 35.69
C GLY A 99 10.07 -21.34 35.32
N LYS A 100 8.89 -20.80 35.52
CA LYS A 100 8.54 -19.40 35.26
C LYS A 100 7.47 -18.90 36.22
N GLU A 101 7.50 -17.61 36.52
CA GLU A 101 6.49 -16.97 37.32
C GLU A 101 5.14 -16.99 36.58
N PRO A 102 4.06 -17.49 37.20
CA PRO A 102 2.76 -17.45 36.60
C PRO A 102 2.27 -15.99 36.50
N VAL A 103 1.84 -15.56 35.34
CA VAL A 103 1.38 -14.18 35.07
C VAL A 103 -0.06 -14.23 34.60
N SER A 104 -0.90 -13.42 35.20
CA SER A 104 -2.33 -13.35 34.83
C SER A 104 -2.51 -12.66 33.46
N LYS A 105 -3.63 -12.98 32.78
CA LYS A 105 -4.03 -12.27 31.56
C LYS A 105 -4.12 -10.75 31.76
N LYS A 106 -4.55 -10.31 32.94
CA LYS A 106 -4.66 -8.90 33.28
C LYS A 106 -3.26 -8.24 33.36
N GLU A 107 -2.31 -8.90 34.00
CA GLU A 107 -0.94 -8.42 34.12
C GLU A 107 -0.22 -8.45 32.76
N GLN A 108 -0.41 -9.53 31.96
CA GLN A 108 0.11 -9.61 30.59
C GLN A 108 -0.42 -8.46 29.74
N LYS A 109 -1.73 -8.18 29.83
CA LYS A 109 -2.35 -7.07 29.11
C LYS A 109 -1.77 -5.73 29.58
N LYS A 110 -1.65 -5.52 30.89
CA LYS A 110 -1.09 -4.29 31.46
C LYS A 110 0.36 -4.08 31.02
N LYS A 111 1.17 -5.14 31.07
CA LYS A 111 2.57 -5.09 30.63
C LYS A 111 2.66 -4.74 29.14
N ARG A 112 1.82 -5.37 28.33
CA ARG A 112 1.76 -5.08 26.88
C ARG A 112 1.34 -3.64 26.57
N GLU A 113 0.37 -3.08 27.32
CA GLU A 113 -0.03 -1.68 27.16
C GLU A 113 1.09 -0.71 27.60
N GLN A 114 1.85 -1.08 28.64
CA GLN A 114 3.03 -0.31 29.05
C GLN A 114 4.13 -0.32 27.96
N GLU A 115 4.50 -1.52 27.49
CA GLU A 115 5.49 -1.66 26.39
C GLU A 115 5.07 -0.88 25.14
N LYS A 116 3.77 -0.87 24.85
CA LYS A 116 3.22 -0.09 23.74
C LYS A 116 3.35 1.40 23.96
N GLN A 117 3.03 1.89 25.16
CA GLN A 117 3.17 3.30 25.51
C GLN A 117 4.63 3.75 25.46
N GLU A 118 5.56 2.93 25.94
CA GLU A 118 7.01 3.19 25.85
C GLU A 118 7.46 3.36 24.39
N ILE A 119 6.97 2.50 23.47
CA ILE A 119 7.28 2.61 22.04
C ILE A 119 6.67 3.89 21.44
N GLU A 120 5.45 4.27 21.83
CA GLU A 120 4.81 5.51 21.38
C GLU A 120 5.61 6.74 21.84
N ASP A 121 6.02 6.77 23.10
CA ASP A 121 6.81 7.87 23.66
C ASP A 121 8.19 7.97 22.98
N GLU A 122 8.91 6.83 22.82
CA GLU A 122 10.18 6.78 22.07
C GLU A 122 10.00 7.26 20.62
N PHE A 123 8.89 6.94 19.99
CA PHE A 123 8.61 7.34 18.60
C PHE A 123 8.37 8.84 18.49
N PHE A 124 7.63 9.44 19.42
CA PHE A 124 7.46 10.91 19.45
C PHE A 124 8.78 11.63 19.67
N ASP A 125 9.60 11.13 20.59
CA ASP A 125 10.95 11.69 20.83
C ASP A 125 11.82 11.58 19.58
N TYR A 126 11.76 10.44 18.86
CA TYR A 126 12.49 10.23 17.61
C TYR A 126 12.05 11.21 16.51
N CYS A 127 10.77 11.53 16.44
CA CYS A 127 10.23 12.45 15.44
C CYS A 127 10.54 13.93 15.77
N GLN A 128 10.81 14.26 17.03
CA GLN A 128 10.98 15.63 17.50
C GLN A 128 12.03 16.40 16.68
N GLY A 129 11.69 17.62 16.26
CA GLY A 129 12.54 18.49 15.45
C GLY A 129 12.70 18.04 13.98
N SER A 130 12.15 16.91 13.59
CA SER A 130 12.16 16.43 12.21
C SER A 130 10.87 16.77 11.45
N TYR A 131 10.87 16.56 10.13
CA TYR A 131 9.63 16.75 9.35
C TYR A 131 8.55 15.73 9.73
N ALA A 132 8.93 14.52 10.13
CA ALA A 132 8.02 13.46 10.56
C ALA A 132 7.20 13.82 11.81
N GLU A 133 7.67 14.77 12.64
CA GLU A 133 6.94 15.26 13.83
C GLU A 133 5.51 15.71 13.48
N LYS A 134 5.35 16.31 12.30
CA LYS A 134 4.05 16.82 11.81
C LYS A 134 3.01 15.74 11.55
N PHE A 135 3.44 14.50 11.43
CA PHE A 135 2.61 13.34 11.06
C PHE A 135 2.68 12.21 12.09
N ALA A 136 3.39 12.39 13.19
CA ALA A 136 3.61 11.33 14.16
C ALA A 136 2.30 10.73 14.71
N PRO A 137 1.25 11.51 15.05
CA PRO A 137 -0.04 10.97 15.48
C PRO A 137 -0.72 10.13 14.39
N GLU A 138 -0.72 10.60 13.15
CA GLU A 138 -1.35 9.92 12.02
C GLU A 138 -0.59 8.63 11.67
N MET A 139 0.74 8.64 11.71
CA MET A 139 1.55 7.43 11.52
C MET A 139 1.27 6.36 12.57
N LEU A 140 1.06 6.74 13.84
CA LEU A 140 0.62 5.81 14.88
C LEU A 140 -0.71 5.17 14.54
N VAL A 141 -1.68 5.94 14.07
CA VAL A 141 -3.00 5.41 13.68
C VAL A 141 -2.88 4.44 12.51
N LEU A 142 -2.14 4.80 11.47
CA LEU A 142 -1.92 3.94 10.29
C LEU A 142 -1.31 2.60 10.68
N GLN A 143 -0.28 2.61 11.52
CA GLN A 143 0.45 1.39 11.89
C GLN A 143 -0.34 0.50 12.86
N ARG A 144 -1.23 1.05 13.69
CA ARG A 144 -2.12 0.26 14.57
C ARG A 144 -3.05 -0.66 13.80
N LEU A 145 -3.41 -0.31 12.56
CA LEU A 145 -4.29 -1.12 11.71
C LEU A 145 -3.58 -2.34 11.09
N HIS A 146 -2.26 -2.29 10.96
CA HIS A 146 -1.49 -3.29 10.22
C HIS A 146 -0.86 -4.38 11.10
N ILE A 147 -0.67 -4.17 12.43
CA ILE A 147 0.07 -5.11 13.28
C ILE A 147 -0.73 -5.49 14.53
N LYS A 148 -1.32 -6.68 14.50
CA LYS A 148 -2.17 -7.15 15.62
C LYS A 148 -1.39 -7.66 16.82
N ASP A 149 -0.18 -8.23 16.70
CA ASP A 149 0.43 -8.99 17.81
C ASP A 149 1.94 -8.88 18.02
N ASN A 150 2.71 -8.23 17.12
CA ASN A 150 4.17 -8.13 17.22
C ASN A 150 4.63 -6.69 17.47
N LEU A 151 4.87 -6.33 18.75
CA LEU A 151 5.32 -4.98 19.12
C LEU A 151 6.69 -4.61 18.53
N SER A 152 7.59 -5.58 18.36
CA SER A 152 8.90 -5.34 17.74
C SER A 152 8.78 -4.94 16.28
N GLU A 153 7.95 -5.65 15.52
CA GLU A 153 7.68 -5.33 14.12
C GLU A 153 6.95 -3.99 13.98
N TRP A 154 5.97 -3.74 14.86
CA TRP A 154 5.27 -2.46 14.91
C TRP A 154 6.23 -1.29 15.18
N ARG A 155 7.14 -1.44 16.15
CA ARG A 155 8.18 -0.45 16.43
C ARG A 155 9.03 -0.17 15.19
N GLN A 156 9.53 -1.23 14.52
CA GLN A 156 10.35 -1.08 13.31
C GLN A 156 9.60 -0.31 12.21
N LEU A 157 8.34 -0.62 11.96
CA LEU A 157 7.55 0.06 10.94
C LEU A 157 7.24 1.51 11.28
N LEU A 158 7.00 1.83 12.55
CA LEU A 158 6.80 3.21 13.00
C LEU A 158 8.04 4.07 12.72
N PHE A 159 9.21 3.63 13.19
CA PHE A 159 10.45 4.38 13.00
C PHE A 159 10.81 4.48 11.52
N PHE A 160 10.63 3.40 10.77
CA PHE A 160 10.83 3.41 9.33
C PHE A 160 9.85 4.34 8.59
N SER A 161 8.61 4.50 9.08
CA SER A 161 7.67 5.48 8.52
C SER A 161 8.19 6.91 8.66
N ALA A 162 8.78 7.25 9.79
CA ALA A 162 9.41 8.55 9.99
C ALA A 162 10.61 8.76 9.06
N ASP A 163 11.44 7.74 8.88
CA ASP A 163 12.58 7.78 7.94
C ASP A 163 12.14 8.02 6.51
N ILE A 164 11.07 7.35 6.08
CA ILE A 164 10.49 7.54 4.74
C ILE A 164 10.04 9.00 4.57
N VAL A 165 9.23 9.52 5.48
CA VAL A 165 8.68 10.89 5.40
C VAL A 165 9.79 11.93 5.42
N ASN A 166 10.79 11.77 6.30
CA ASN A 166 11.94 12.65 6.38
C ASN A 166 12.81 12.62 5.10
N SER A 167 12.76 11.53 4.34
CA SER A 167 13.60 11.28 3.16
C SER A 167 12.93 11.58 1.83
N LEU A 168 11.68 12.06 1.81
CA LEU A 168 10.94 12.36 0.57
C LEU A 168 11.73 13.35 -0.31
N PRO A 169 11.98 13.04 -1.59
CA PRO A 169 12.95 13.77 -2.43
C PRO A 169 12.60 15.24 -2.65
N TYR A 170 11.30 15.58 -2.78
CA TYR A 170 10.86 16.97 -3.03
C TYR A 170 11.33 17.96 -1.95
N ARG A 171 11.57 17.49 -0.73
CA ARG A 171 12.05 18.33 0.39
C ARG A 171 13.46 18.91 0.18
N SER A 172 14.21 18.29 -0.70
CA SER A 172 15.53 18.75 -1.14
C SER A 172 15.50 19.27 -2.58
N GLU A 173 14.31 19.64 -3.09
CA GLU A 173 14.09 20.10 -4.46
C GLU A 173 14.63 19.12 -5.52
N ARG A 174 14.58 17.80 -5.20
CA ARG A 174 15.09 16.73 -6.05
C ARG A 174 13.97 15.83 -6.53
N THR A 175 14.26 15.16 -7.62
CA THR A 175 13.50 13.98 -8.06
C THR A 175 14.40 12.76 -7.96
N GLU A 176 13.83 11.61 -7.58
CA GLU A 176 14.56 10.35 -7.43
C GLU A 176 13.70 9.22 -7.97
N TYR A 177 14.29 8.26 -8.69
CA TYR A 177 13.57 7.08 -9.15
C TYR A 177 13.21 6.17 -7.98
N LEU A 178 12.00 5.60 -8.01
CA LEU A 178 11.51 4.73 -6.93
C LEU A 178 12.50 3.62 -6.55
N PRO A 179 13.12 2.87 -7.49
CA PRO A 179 14.10 1.85 -7.12
C PRO A 179 15.36 2.42 -6.44
N VAL A 180 15.79 3.62 -6.80
CA VAL A 180 16.94 4.30 -6.17
C VAL A 180 16.56 4.74 -4.77
N PHE A 181 15.40 5.37 -4.59
CA PHE A 181 14.85 5.74 -3.30
C PHE A 181 14.70 4.52 -2.37
N ALA A 182 14.16 3.41 -2.90
CA ALA A 182 14.03 2.14 -2.18
C ALA A 182 15.39 1.58 -1.75
N ALA A 183 16.34 1.49 -2.68
CA ALA A 183 17.68 0.97 -2.38
C ALA A 183 18.42 1.80 -1.32
N ARG A 184 18.26 3.13 -1.34
CA ARG A 184 18.85 4.04 -0.36
C ARG A 184 18.33 3.80 1.05
N LEU A 185 17.03 3.55 1.20
CA LEU A 185 16.41 3.37 2.51
C LEU A 185 16.45 1.92 3.01
N THR A 186 16.40 0.93 2.11
CA THR A 186 16.20 -0.47 2.48
C THR A 186 17.29 -1.41 1.98
N LYS A 187 18.23 -0.95 1.15
CA LYS A 187 19.22 -1.73 0.39
C LYS A 187 18.57 -2.73 -0.61
N ASN A 188 17.26 -2.59 -0.85
CA ASN A 188 16.52 -3.41 -1.81
C ASN A 188 15.75 -2.50 -2.78
N PRO A 189 16.08 -2.47 -4.09
CA PRO A 189 15.42 -1.61 -5.06
C PRO A 189 13.94 -1.95 -5.29
N HIS A 190 13.50 -3.17 -4.90
CA HIS A 190 12.13 -3.65 -5.05
C HIS A 190 11.28 -3.51 -3.78
N ALA A 191 11.82 -2.93 -2.71
CA ALA A 191 11.12 -2.83 -1.44
C ALA A 191 9.80 -2.05 -1.52
N PHE A 192 9.74 -1.03 -2.38
CA PHE A 192 8.57 -0.17 -2.57
C PHE A 192 7.73 -0.52 -3.80
N ASP A 193 7.92 -1.69 -4.41
CA ASP A 193 7.10 -2.13 -5.54
C ASP A 193 5.62 -2.23 -5.13
N LYS A 194 4.73 -2.01 -6.11
CA LYS A 194 3.29 -2.08 -5.89
C LYS A 194 2.89 -3.47 -5.36
N GLY A 195 2.15 -3.48 -4.24
CA GLY A 195 1.68 -4.71 -3.60
C GLY A 195 2.60 -5.23 -2.49
N THR A 196 3.82 -4.72 -2.34
CA THR A 196 4.66 -5.02 -1.17
C THR A 196 4.15 -4.27 0.08
N VAL A 197 4.50 -4.76 1.26
CA VAL A 197 4.15 -4.10 2.53
C VAL A 197 4.69 -2.66 2.56
N PHE A 198 5.96 -2.48 2.21
CA PHE A 198 6.58 -1.15 2.21
C PHE A 198 6.09 -0.27 1.04
N GLY A 199 5.72 -0.85 -0.10
CA GLY A 199 5.14 -0.11 -1.21
C GLY A 199 3.74 0.44 -0.90
N ASN A 200 2.96 -0.28 -0.12
CA ASN A 200 1.68 0.19 0.39
C ASN A 200 1.88 1.25 1.49
N LEU A 201 2.81 1.00 2.42
CA LEU A 201 3.18 1.96 3.46
C LEU A 201 3.65 3.29 2.85
N LEU A 202 4.58 3.26 1.91
CA LEU A 202 5.05 4.47 1.21
C LEU A 202 3.88 5.26 0.60
N TYR A 203 2.94 4.57 -0.05
CA TYR A 203 1.80 5.24 -0.67
C TYR A 203 0.87 5.92 0.36
N GLU A 204 0.60 5.27 1.50
CA GLU A 204 -0.17 5.90 2.57
C GLU A 204 0.55 7.10 3.19
N LEU A 205 1.86 7.02 3.38
CA LEU A 205 2.67 8.14 3.88
C LEU A 205 2.73 9.32 2.88
N VAL A 206 2.81 9.02 1.58
CA VAL A 206 2.72 10.04 0.54
C VAL A 206 1.35 10.73 0.57
N LYS A 207 0.26 10.00 0.75
CA LYS A 207 -1.08 10.61 0.89
C LYS A 207 -1.17 11.51 2.12
N LEU A 208 -0.60 11.10 3.26
CA LEU A 208 -0.53 11.95 4.46
C LEU A 208 0.22 13.26 4.18
N ASP A 209 1.37 13.18 3.54
CA ASP A 209 2.17 14.35 3.18
C ASP A 209 1.43 15.30 2.23
N LEU A 210 0.76 14.76 1.21
CA LEU A 210 -0.05 15.56 0.27
C LEU A 210 -1.21 16.26 0.98
N ASN A 211 -1.91 15.56 1.85
CA ASN A 211 -3.00 16.14 2.65
C ASN A 211 -2.49 17.29 3.53
N TYR A 212 -1.35 17.11 4.18
CA TYR A 212 -0.74 18.17 4.98
C TYR A 212 -0.37 19.40 4.15
N ARG A 213 0.18 19.18 2.95
CA ARG A 213 0.52 20.26 2.01
C ARG A 213 -0.69 20.86 1.28
N LYS A 214 -1.89 20.29 1.50
CA LYS A 214 -3.14 20.67 0.79
C LYS A 214 -3.01 20.53 -0.72
N ILE A 215 -2.30 19.50 -1.17
CA ILE A 215 -2.18 19.15 -2.58
C ILE A 215 -3.24 18.09 -2.88
N GLU A 216 -4.23 18.46 -3.67
CA GLU A 216 -5.25 17.56 -4.14
C GLU A 216 -4.76 16.84 -5.40
N VAL A 217 -4.82 15.51 -5.38
CA VAL A 217 -4.62 14.66 -6.55
C VAL A 217 -5.95 13.99 -6.86
N THR A 218 -6.54 14.38 -7.97
CA THR A 218 -7.86 13.88 -8.38
C THR A 218 -7.80 12.38 -8.63
N SER A 219 -8.68 11.63 -7.99
CA SER A 219 -8.91 10.23 -8.31
C SER A 219 -9.80 10.13 -9.55
N LEU A 220 -9.28 9.47 -10.59
CA LEU A 220 -9.98 9.34 -11.87
C LEU A 220 -10.35 7.87 -12.08
N SER A 221 -11.64 7.55 -12.05
CA SER A 221 -12.14 6.18 -12.23
C SER A 221 -11.69 5.54 -13.56
N TYR A 222 -11.40 6.35 -14.56
CA TYR A 222 -10.95 5.94 -15.89
C TYR A 222 -9.41 5.95 -16.07
N PHE A 223 -8.64 6.51 -15.11
CA PHE A 223 -7.17 6.45 -15.06
C PHE A 223 -6.68 5.97 -13.69
N LEU A 224 -6.94 4.71 -13.38
CA LEU A 224 -6.70 4.11 -12.05
C LEU A 224 -5.25 4.20 -11.54
N SER A 225 -4.28 4.27 -12.44
CA SER A 225 -2.86 4.43 -12.07
C SER A 225 -2.43 5.89 -11.90
N TYR A 226 -3.21 6.84 -12.40
CA TYR A 226 -2.86 8.27 -12.42
C TYR A 226 -2.68 8.83 -11.02
N GLU A 227 -3.67 8.64 -10.15
CA GLU A 227 -3.63 9.14 -8.77
C GLU A 227 -2.33 8.73 -8.05
N ARG A 228 -1.99 7.43 -8.11
CA ARG A 228 -0.77 6.92 -7.48
C ARG A 228 0.50 7.50 -8.10
N GLN A 229 0.58 7.54 -9.43
CA GLN A 229 1.74 8.07 -10.15
C GLN A 229 1.91 9.57 -9.90
N LYS A 230 0.84 10.33 -9.94
CA LYS A 230 0.83 11.78 -9.67
C LYS A 230 1.17 12.08 -8.22
N SER A 231 0.66 11.29 -7.28
CA SER A 231 0.99 11.39 -5.85
C SER A 231 2.48 11.21 -5.60
N PHE A 232 3.09 10.18 -6.17
CA PHE A 232 4.54 9.97 -6.06
C PHE A 232 5.33 11.10 -6.71
N LEU A 233 4.93 11.52 -7.90
CA LEU A 233 5.56 12.63 -8.60
C LEU A 233 5.52 13.92 -7.76
N SER A 234 4.40 14.20 -7.09
CA SER A 234 4.24 15.38 -6.21
C SER A 234 5.12 15.33 -4.96
N CYS A 235 5.66 14.14 -4.64
CA CYS A 235 6.67 13.95 -3.59
C CYS A 235 8.11 13.80 -4.15
N GLY A 236 8.31 14.05 -5.45
CA GLY A 236 9.60 13.96 -6.12
C GLY A 236 10.02 12.51 -6.45
N ILE A 237 9.11 11.53 -6.35
CA ILE A 237 9.39 10.13 -6.66
C ILE A 237 8.91 9.82 -8.08
N LEU A 238 9.85 9.37 -8.94
CA LEU A 238 9.59 8.96 -10.32
C LEU A 238 9.45 7.44 -10.38
N LEU A 239 8.33 6.95 -10.90
CA LEU A 239 8.13 5.50 -11.12
C LEU A 239 8.83 5.04 -12.40
N ASP A 240 8.67 5.80 -13.46
CA ASP A 240 9.30 5.59 -14.77
C ASP A 240 9.34 6.93 -15.49
N ASP A 241 10.48 7.27 -16.06
CA ASP A 241 10.68 8.48 -16.86
C ASP A 241 11.18 8.14 -18.26
N VAL A 242 12.05 7.14 -18.39
CA VAL A 242 12.72 6.81 -19.65
C VAL A 242 11.71 6.35 -20.72
N SER A 243 10.73 5.54 -20.34
CA SER A 243 9.64 5.10 -21.21
C SER A 243 8.38 5.97 -21.10
N ASN A 244 8.43 7.04 -20.29
CA ASN A 244 7.30 7.92 -19.99
C ASN A 244 7.55 9.31 -20.60
N TYR A 245 7.23 9.44 -21.88
CA TYR A 245 7.47 10.63 -22.69
C TYR A 245 6.30 10.91 -23.62
N VAL A 246 6.30 12.08 -24.22
CA VAL A 246 5.48 12.48 -25.37
C VAL A 246 6.38 12.93 -26.51
N LEU A 247 5.91 12.79 -27.74
CA LEU A 247 6.52 13.46 -28.89
C LEU A 247 5.84 14.81 -29.07
N LEU A 248 6.62 15.84 -29.25
CA LEU A 248 6.13 17.21 -29.50
C LEU A 248 6.74 17.74 -30.78
N TYR A 249 5.97 18.53 -31.50
CA TYR A 249 6.37 19.30 -32.65
C TYR A 249 5.73 20.69 -32.59
N HIS A 250 6.49 21.75 -32.87
CA HIS A 250 6.04 23.16 -32.80
C HIS A 250 5.41 23.55 -31.45
N VAL A 251 6.00 23.10 -30.34
CA VAL A 251 5.53 23.41 -28.98
C VAL A 251 6.64 24.09 -28.20
N ALA A 252 6.34 25.23 -27.59
CA ALA A 252 7.19 25.92 -26.64
C ALA A 252 6.85 25.52 -25.19
N GLY A 253 7.82 25.56 -24.28
CA GLY A 253 7.61 25.27 -22.87
C GLY A 253 8.05 26.45 -22.01
N VAL A 254 7.16 26.93 -21.14
CA VAL A 254 7.47 27.96 -20.17
C VAL A 254 7.89 27.29 -18.85
N GLN A 255 9.02 27.69 -18.30
CA GLN A 255 9.52 27.19 -17.01
C GLN A 255 8.78 27.89 -15.86
N LYS A 256 8.90 27.32 -14.65
CA LYS A 256 8.27 27.88 -13.43
C LYS A 256 8.79 29.26 -13.04
N ASP A 257 9.97 29.65 -13.50
CA ASP A 257 10.56 30.98 -13.34
C ASP A 257 10.09 32.01 -14.41
N GLY A 258 9.23 31.58 -15.34
CA GLY A 258 8.68 32.39 -16.43
C GLY A 258 9.53 32.43 -17.70
N GLY A 259 10.71 31.82 -17.72
CA GLY A 259 11.55 31.74 -18.91
C GLY A 259 11.17 30.57 -19.84
N TYR A 260 11.47 30.68 -21.12
CA TYR A 260 11.28 29.55 -22.06
C TYR A 260 12.37 28.47 -21.86
N HIS A 261 11.96 27.22 -21.97
CA HIS A 261 12.86 26.08 -21.92
C HIS A 261 13.67 26.01 -23.24
N ARG A 262 14.96 26.33 -23.17
CA ARG A 262 15.85 26.50 -24.35
C ARG A 262 15.86 25.31 -25.29
N GLY A 263 15.82 24.08 -24.77
CA GLY A 263 15.76 22.87 -25.60
C GLY A 263 14.47 22.80 -26.42
N LEU A 264 13.31 23.04 -25.81
CA LEU A 264 12.03 23.07 -26.53
C LEU A 264 12.01 24.22 -27.56
N SER A 265 12.49 25.41 -27.21
CA SER A 265 12.56 26.54 -28.12
C SER A 265 13.52 26.27 -29.32
N GLY A 266 14.62 25.52 -29.08
CA GLY A 266 15.53 25.14 -30.16
C GLY A 266 14.85 24.23 -31.17
N PHE A 267 14.21 23.15 -30.74
CA PHE A 267 13.48 22.24 -31.64
C PHE A 267 12.29 22.93 -32.32
N PHE A 268 11.62 23.84 -31.62
CA PHE A 268 10.57 24.68 -32.21
C PHE A 268 11.10 25.54 -33.36
N SER A 269 12.30 26.13 -33.21
CA SER A 269 12.88 27.02 -34.20
C SER A 269 13.45 26.29 -35.42
N GLU A 270 13.81 25.01 -35.27
CA GLU A 270 14.37 24.17 -36.34
C GLU A 270 13.30 23.30 -37.03
N ASP A 271 12.02 23.41 -36.65
CA ASP A 271 10.92 22.59 -37.16
C ASP A 271 11.14 21.09 -36.96
N ASP A 272 11.77 20.73 -35.83
CA ASP A 272 12.12 19.36 -35.51
C ASP A 272 11.16 18.72 -34.47
N MET A 273 10.97 17.40 -34.58
CA MET A 273 10.24 16.59 -33.58
C MET A 273 11.13 16.31 -32.38
N LEU A 274 10.56 16.43 -31.17
CA LEU A 274 11.27 16.18 -29.95
C LEU A 274 10.55 15.16 -29.05
N GLN A 275 11.29 14.15 -28.58
CA GLN A 275 10.84 13.28 -27.52
C GLN A 275 11.08 13.95 -26.16
N VAL A 276 10.00 14.28 -25.44
CA VAL A 276 10.06 15.03 -24.18
C VAL A 276 9.71 14.10 -23.01
N PRO A 277 10.68 13.74 -22.15
CA PRO A 277 10.45 12.87 -21.01
C PRO A 277 9.69 13.62 -19.89
N LEU A 278 9.06 12.84 -19.01
CA LEU A 278 8.28 13.34 -17.87
C LEU A 278 9.08 14.32 -17.00
N THR A 279 10.37 14.07 -16.75
CA THR A 279 11.24 14.95 -15.94
C THR A 279 11.42 16.33 -16.53
N VAL A 280 11.36 16.48 -17.86
CA VAL A 280 11.37 17.81 -18.50
C VAL A 280 10.02 18.51 -18.28
N LEU A 281 8.91 17.79 -18.53
CA LEU A 281 7.56 18.35 -18.35
C LEU A 281 7.31 18.86 -16.92
N THR A 282 7.86 18.19 -15.91
CA THR A 282 7.69 18.61 -14.49
C THR A 282 8.35 19.93 -14.13
N LYS A 283 9.27 20.42 -14.95
CA LYS A 283 9.96 21.72 -14.78
C LYS A 283 9.16 22.89 -15.35
N LEU A 284 8.16 22.59 -16.17
CA LEU A 284 7.35 23.59 -16.87
C LEU A 284 6.16 24.06 -16.04
N SER A 285 5.71 25.28 -16.28
CA SER A 285 4.46 25.84 -15.80
C SER A 285 3.33 25.68 -16.82
N CYS A 286 3.66 25.78 -18.11
CA CYS A 286 2.73 25.50 -19.22
C CYS A 286 3.49 25.08 -20.48
N LEU A 287 2.73 24.51 -21.43
CA LEU A 287 3.11 24.32 -22.82
C LEU A 287 2.30 25.28 -23.69
N GLU A 288 2.97 25.92 -24.61
CA GLU A 288 2.36 26.89 -25.55
C GLU A 288 2.50 26.36 -26.98
N SER A 289 1.46 26.57 -27.77
CA SER A 289 1.40 26.23 -29.19
C SER A 289 1.00 27.45 -30.02
N PRO A 290 1.38 27.56 -31.29
CA PRO A 290 0.85 28.55 -32.21
C PRO A 290 -0.69 28.50 -32.21
N ASP A 291 -1.33 29.66 -32.30
CA ASP A 291 -2.79 29.82 -32.37
C ASP A 291 -3.55 29.14 -31.20
N GLN A 292 -2.88 28.85 -30.07
CA GLN A 292 -3.44 28.16 -28.92
C GLN A 292 -4.16 26.85 -29.31
N THR A 293 -3.60 26.11 -30.24
CA THR A 293 -4.18 24.85 -30.75
C THR A 293 -3.12 23.76 -30.79
N ILE A 294 -3.47 22.54 -30.36
CA ILE A 294 -2.62 21.35 -30.45
C ILE A 294 -3.39 20.20 -31.08
N TYR A 295 -2.76 19.53 -32.05
CA TYR A 295 -3.25 18.30 -32.65
C TYR A 295 -2.59 17.10 -31.99
N ILE A 296 -3.38 16.17 -31.49
CA ILE A 296 -2.88 15.00 -30.73
C ILE A 296 -3.27 13.74 -31.50
N ASP A 297 -2.28 12.99 -31.92
CA ASP A 297 -2.46 11.70 -32.58
C ASP A 297 -2.04 10.55 -31.64
N GLU A 298 -2.78 9.45 -31.69
CA GLU A 298 -2.46 8.25 -30.93
C GLU A 298 -1.18 7.59 -31.45
N ASN A 299 -1.07 7.47 -32.78
CA ASN A 299 -0.02 6.72 -33.48
C ASN A 299 1.13 7.61 -33.95
N PRO A 300 2.41 7.15 -33.78
CA PRO A 300 3.56 7.91 -34.24
C PRO A 300 3.63 8.13 -35.77
N SER A 301 3.12 7.16 -36.56
CA SER A 301 3.06 7.27 -38.04
C SER A 301 2.16 8.40 -38.49
N VAL A 302 0.97 8.49 -37.86
CA VAL A 302 -0.02 9.54 -38.12
C VAL A 302 0.51 10.92 -37.70
N PHE A 303 1.09 11.00 -36.51
CA PHE A 303 1.77 12.20 -36.03
C PHE A 303 2.85 12.69 -36.97
N ALA A 304 3.76 11.80 -37.41
CA ALA A 304 4.83 12.16 -38.34
C ALA A 304 4.27 12.66 -39.67
N ALA A 305 3.26 11.98 -40.22
CA ALA A 305 2.61 12.40 -41.48
C ALA A 305 1.94 13.77 -41.33
N ARG A 306 1.28 14.05 -40.18
CA ARG A 306 0.69 15.37 -39.90
C ARG A 306 1.74 16.46 -39.84
N CYS A 307 2.84 16.24 -39.11
CA CYS A 307 3.94 17.22 -39.04
C CYS A 307 4.51 17.55 -40.44
N MET A 308 4.58 16.56 -41.32
CA MET A 308 5.07 16.76 -42.71
C MET A 308 4.07 17.49 -43.61
N SER A 309 2.76 17.22 -43.47
CA SER A 309 1.72 17.78 -44.30
C SER A 309 1.25 19.16 -43.80
N HIS A 310 1.41 19.45 -42.52
CA HIS A 310 1.01 20.70 -41.88
C HIS A 310 2.14 21.24 -41.00
N PRO A 311 3.25 21.67 -41.58
CA PRO A 311 4.46 22.06 -40.85
C PRO A 311 4.28 23.25 -39.93
N GLU A 312 3.21 24.04 -40.11
CA GLU A 312 2.84 25.19 -39.27
C GLU A 312 2.10 24.79 -38.00
N SER A 313 1.59 23.55 -37.89
CA SER A 313 0.74 23.11 -36.83
C SER A 313 1.52 22.54 -35.63
N ALA A 314 1.08 22.86 -34.42
CA ALA A 314 1.61 22.18 -33.24
C ALA A 314 1.00 20.79 -33.08
N CYS A 315 1.87 19.78 -32.90
CA CYS A 315 1.42 18.40 -32.80
C CYS A 315 2.00 17.71 -31.56
N MET A 316 1.26 16.74 -31.04
CA MET A 316 1.69 15.83 -29.98
C MET A 316 1.33 14.39 -30.32
N CYS A 317 2.22 13.44 -29.99
CA CYS A 317 1.89 12.02 -30.01
C CYS A 317 2.10 11.38 -28.63
N MET A 318 1.15 10.54 -28.24
CA MET A 318 1.17 9.83 -26.95
C MET A 318 1.82 8.45 -27.04
N ASN A 319 2.07 7.95 -28.26
CA ASN A 319 2.61 6.62 -28.52
C ASN A 319 1.75 5.50 -27.91
N GLY A 320 0.46 5.46 -28.30
CA GLY A 320 -0.55 4.51 -27.84
C GLY A 320 -1.22 4.92 -26.52
N GLN A 321 -1.33 3.99 -25.56
CA GLN A 321 -2.00 4.25 -24.27
C GLN A 321 -1.35 5.43 -23.53
N PRO A 322 -2.15 6.44 -23.08
CA PRO A 322 -1.63 7.63 -22.44
C PRO A 322 -0.94 7.27 -21.11
N LYS A 323 0.35 7.57 -21.05
CA LYS A 323 1.15 7.48 -19.82
C LYS A 323 1.06 8.80 -19.04
N LEU A 324 1.68 8.85 -17.86
CA LEU A 324 1.67 10.06 -17.01
C LEU A 324 2.22 11.29 -17.74
N ALA A 325 3.24 11.14 -18.61
CA ALA A 325 3.79 12.26 -19.40
C ALA A 325 2.73 12.89 -20.30
N ALA A 326 1.89 12.09 -20.96
CA ALA A 326 0.79 12.59 -21.79
C ALA A 326 -0.24 13.37 -20.97
N LEU A 327 -0.61 12.86 -19.80
CA LEU A 327 -1.56 13.53 -18.90
C LEU A 327 -0.99 14.82 -18.33
N VAL A 328 0.30 14.83 -17.95
CA VAL A 328 0.99 16.06 -17.50
C VAL A 328 1.10 17.07 -18.65
N ALA A 329 1.41 16.64 -19.89
CA ALA A 329 1.42 17.52 -21.04
C ALA A 329 0.05 18.16 -21.27
N LEU A 330 -1.04 17.40 -21.16
CA LEU A 330 -2.41 17.92 -21.25
C LEU A 330 -2.71 18.96 -20.14
N GLU A 331 -2.28 18.73 -18.90
CA GLU A 331 -2.40 19.72 -17.82
C GLU A 331 -1.65 21.01 -18.16
N LEU A 332 -0.45 20.89 -18.74
CA LEU A 332 0.37 22.04 -19.14
C LEU A 332 -0.25 22.81 -20.32
N PHE A 333 -0.87 22.13 -21.27
CA PHE A 333 -1.64 22.79 -22.35
C PHE A 333 -2.92 23.45 -21.82
N ALA A 334 -3.57 22.84 -20.84
CA ALA A 334 -4.73 23.47 -20.18
C ALA A 334 -4.35 24.75 -19.44
N ALA A 335 -3.14 24.79 -18.84
CA ALA A 335 -2.63 25.97 -18.14
C ALA A 335 -2.41 27.17 -19.09
N SER A 336 -2.12 26.93 -20.38
CA SER A 336 -2.03 27.98 -21.42
C SER A 336 -3.35 28.27 -22.13
N GLY A 337 -4.44 27.54 -21.80
CA GLY A 337 -5.74 27.68 -22.47
C GLY A 337 -5.78 27.10 -23.89
N THR A 338 -4.86 26.21 -24.22
CA THR A 338 -4.75 25.60 -25.56
C THR A 338 -5.98 24.74 -25.88
N LYS A 339 -6.51 24.82 -27.09
CA LYS A 339 -7.55 23.92 -27.62
C LYS A 339 -6.91 22.61 -28.12
N VAL A 340 -7.51 21.48 -27.77
CA VAL A 340 -7.06 20.14 -28.18
C VAL A 340 -7.93 19.62 -29.31
N TYR A 341 -7.31 19.14 -30.40
CA TYR A 341 -7.89 18.27 -31.40
C TYR A 341 -7.24 16.89 -31.29
N TYR A 342 -8.03 15.89 -30.98
CA TYR A 342 -7.56 14.51 -30.79
C TYR A 342 -8.04 13.59 -31.89
N SER A 343 -7.14 12.73 -32.36
CA SER A 343 -7.41 11.71 -33.38
C SER A 343 -6.82 10.36 -32.91
N GLY A 344 -7.59 9.27 -33.05
CA GLY A 344 -7.20 7.91 -32.65
C GLY A 344 -7.84 6.85 -33.55
N ASP A 345 -7.42 5.58 -33.38
CA ASP A 345 -7.93 4.47 -34.16
C ASP A 345 -9.41 4.16 -33.83
N PHE A 346 -10.11 3.61 -34.81
CA PHE A 346 -11.46 3.09 -34.66
C PHE A 346 -11.39 1.62 -34.21
N ASP A 347 -10.97 1.42 -32.98
CA ASP A 347 -11.12 0.17 -32.26
C ASP A 347 -11.67 0.44 -30.84
N PRO A 348 -12.13 -0.60 -30.11
CA PRO A 348 -12.74 -0.36 -28.80
C PRO A 348 -11.79 0.32 -27.80
N GLU A 349 -10.50 0.03 -27.89
CA GLU A 349 -9.47 0.61 -27.04
C GLU A 349 -9.18 2.07 -27.40
N GLY A 350 -9.07 2.40 -28.70
CA GLY A 350 -8.83 3.75 -29.22
C GLY A 350 -9.99 4.71 -28.89
N LEU A 351 -11.24 4.28 -29.11
CA LEU A 351 -12.41 5.08 -28.70
C LEU A 351 -12.48 5.27 -27.18
N TRP A 352 -12.06 4.27 -26.39
CA TRP A 352 -11.99 4.39 -24.94
C TRP A 352 -10.89 5.37 -24.49
N ILE A 353 -9.75 5.38 -25.18
CA ILE A 353 -8.69 6.39 -24.96
C ILE A 353 -9.22 7.77 -25.25
N ALA A 354 -9.83 7.97 -26.43
CA ALA A 354 -10.39 9.24 -26.87
C ALA A 354 -11.36 9.84 -25.84
N GLN A 355 -12.35 9.06 -25.41
CA GLN A 355 -13.33 9.50 -24.43
C GLN A 355 -12.67 9.86 -23.08
N ARG A 356 -11.72 9.04 -22.58
CA ARG A 356 -11.04 9.31 -21.31
C ARG A 356 -10.24 10.60 -21.35
N LEU A 357 -9.57 10.89 -22.46
CA LEU A 357 -8.81 12.11 -22.63
C LEU A 357 -9.73 13.33 -22.70
N ALA A 358 -10.87 13.21 -23.37
CA ALA A 358 -11.88 14.28 -23.42
C ALA A 358 -12.45 14.60 -22.02
N TYR A 359 -12.63 13.58 -21.18
CA TYR A 359 -13.06 13.78 -19.78
C TYR A 359 -11.94 14.30 -18.86
N PHE A 360 -10.71 14.00 -19.20
CA PHE A 360 -9.54 14.46 -18.43
C PHE A 360 -9.23 15.93 -18.69
N TYR A 361 -9.35 16.39 -19.94
CA TYR A 361 -8.93 17.72 -20.32
C TYR A 361 -9.96 18.78 -19.90
N PRO A 362 -9.59 19.75 -19.04
CA PRO A 362 -10.55 20.73 -18.53
C PRO A 362 -10.88 21.85 -19.52
N GLY A 363 -10.15 21.94 -20.65
CA GLY A 363 -10.32 22.96 -21.68
C GLY A 363 -11.20 22.51 -22.85
N ASN A 364 -11.07 23.19 -23.97
CA ASN A 364 -11.78 22.84 -25.21
C ASN A 364 -11.14 21.61 -25.86
N PHE A 365 -11.90 20.53 -25.99
CA PHE A 365 -11.46 19.25 -26.55
C PHE A 365 -12.40 18.79 -27.66
N GLU A 366 -11.86 18.62 -28.85
CA GLU A 366 -12.58 18.15 -30.04
C GLU A 366 -11.99 16.85 -30.56
N PHE A 367 -12.85 15.98 -31.05
CA PHE A 367 -12.43 14.82 -31.83
C PHE A 367 -12.20 15.19 -33.30
N LEU A 368 -11.06 14.87 -33.84
CA LEU A 368 -10.70 15.11 -35.23
C LEU A 368 -10.70 13.79 -35.99
N ASN A 369 -11.44 13.76 -37.11
CA ASN A 369 -11.55 12.57 -37.96
C ASN A 369 -11.99 11.29 -37.22
N MET A 370 -12.90 11.44 -36.23
CA MET A 370 -13.42 10.30 -35.45
C MET A 370 -14.94 10.14 -35.63
N ASP A 371 -15.48 10.60 -36.73
CA ASP A 371 -16.87 10.46 -37.11
C ASP A 371 -17.13 9.19 -37.98
N THR A 372 -18.38 9.00 -38.37
CA THR A 372 -18.82 7.84 -39.17
C THR A 372 -18.26 7.86 -40.58
N GLU A 373 -18.10 9.02 -41.18
CA GLU A 373 -17.56 9.17 -42.55
C GLU A 373 -16.07 8.78 -42.58
N CYS A 374 -15.32 9.20 -41.58
CA CYS A 374 -13.92 8.84 -41.45
C CYS A 374 -13.73 7.34 -41.15
N TYR A 375 -14.61 6.73 -40.34
CA TYR A 375 -14.58 5.28 -40.13
C TYR A 375 -14.81 4.51 -41.43
N GLU A 376 -15.78 4.92 -42.27
CA GLU A 376 -16.05 4.26 -43.55
C GLU A 376 -14.85 4.32 -44.50
N LYS A 377 -14.05 5.39 -44.46
CA LYS A 377 -12.85 5.54 -45.28
C LYS A 377 -11.67 4.68 -44.84
N CYS A 378 -11.59 4.37 -43.52
CA CYS A 378 -10.45 3.67 -42.93
C CYS A 378 -10.74 2.27 -42.41
N ILE A 379 -11.95 1.75 -42.69
CA ILE A 379 -12.33 0.40 -42.27
C ILE A 379 -11.36 -0.65 -42.83
N SER A 380 -10.85 -1.49 -41.95
CA SER A 380 -9.90 -2.56 -42.29
C SER A 380 -10.59 -3.90 -42.48
N ASP A 381 -9.82 -4.91 -42.86
CA ASP A 381 -10.30 -6.29 -42.89
C ASP A 381 -10.13 -7.01 -41.54
N GLU A 382 -9.59 -6.33 -40.52
CA GLU A 382 -9.37 -6.92 -39.21
C GLU A 382 -10.68 -7.02 -38.39
N PRO A 383 -11.12 -8.23 -38.02
CA PRO A 383 -12.36 -8.43 -37.29
C PRO A 383 -12.18 -8.10 -35.80
N ILE A 384 -13.19 -7.44 -35.22
CA ILE A 384 -13.24 -7.22 -33.77
C ILE A 384 -13.97 -8.41 -33.14
N SER A 385 -13.33 -9.08 -32.19
CA SER A 385 -13.95 -10.19 -31.44
C SER A 385 -15.15 -9.72 -30.62
N ASP A 386 -16.12 -10.62 -30.37
CA ASP A 386 -17.31 -10.30 -29.55
C ASP A 386 -16.95 -9.82 -28.13
N VAL A 387 -15.83 -10.28 -27.59
CA VAL A 387 -15.31 -9.82 -26.27
C VAL A 387 -14.86 -8.37 -26.34
N ARG A 388 -14.14 -7.97 -27.41
CA ARG A 388 -13.73 -6.58 -27.62
C ARG A 388 -14.92 -5.69 -27.95
N LEU A 389 -15.89 -6.15 -28.73
CA LEU A 389 -17.11 -5.41 -29.06
C LEU A 389 -17.91 -5.00 -27.80
N LYS A 390 -17.91 -5.84 -26.75
CA LYS A 390 -18.54 -5.49 -25.46
C LYS A 390 -17.89 -4.29 -24.79
N GLN A 391 -16.62 -3.99 -25.06
CA GLN A 391 -15.95 -2.81 -24.50
C GLN A 391 -16.57 -1.50 -25.02
N LEU A 392 -17.17 -1.50 -26.20
CA LEU A 392 -17.89 -0.37 -26.75
C LEU A 392 -19.11 0.08 -25.91
N GLU A 393 -19.59 -0.76 -24.98
CA GLU A 393 -20.65 -0.38 -24.02
C GLU A 393 -20.19 0.69 -23.02
N ARG A 394 -18.88 0.88 -22.87
CA ARG A 394 -18.29 1.92 -21.99
C ARG A 394 -18.24 3.29 -22.64
N ILE A 395 -18.44 3.37 -23.96
CA ILE A 395 -18.40 4.64 -24.69
C ILE A 395 -19.77 5.30 -24.55
N THR A 396 -19.77 6.47 -23.93
CA THR A 396 -20.95 7.26 -23.60
C THR A 396 -20.89 8.69 -24.15
N ASP A 397 -19.73 9.12 -24.68
CA ASP A 397 -19.61 10.44 -25.33
C ASP A 397 -20.41 10.46 -26.63
N GLU A 398 -21.40 11.32 -26.70
CA GLU A 398 -22.34 11.41 -27.83
C GLU A 398 -21.65 11.61 -29.18
N ARG A 399 -20.52 12.30 -29.18
CA ARG A 399 -19.72 12.57 -30.39
C ARG A 399 -19.12 11.31 -31.01
N LEU A 400 -18.93 10.23 -30.23
CA LEU A 400 -18.36 8.95 -30.65
C LEU A 400 -19.42 7.87 -30.95
N LEU A 401 -20.69 8.06 -30.54
CA LEU A 401 -21.73 7.03 -30.65
C LEU A 401 -22.01 6.61 -32.09
N GLY A 402 -21.87 7.51 -33.05
CA GLY A 402 -22.01 7.19 -34.48
C GLY A 402 -20.97 6.14 -34.92
N ALA A 403 -19.72 6.36 -34.61
CA ALA A 403 -18.64 5.40 -34.90
C ALA A 403 -18.85 4.07 -34.15
N VAL A 404 -19.27 4.09 -32.87
CA VAL A 404 -19.62 2.91 -32.09
C VAL A 404 -20.69 2.05 -32.79
N GLN A 405 -21.76 2.67 -33.31
CA GLN A 405 -22.85 1.96 -33.99
C GLN A 405 -22.36 1.30 -35.28
N MET A 406 -21.53 2.01 -36.05
CA MET A 406 -20.93 1.48 -37.27
C MET A 406 -20.01 0.29 -36.97
N MET A 407 -19.10 0.42 -36.00
CA MET A 407 -18.19 -0.66 -35.58
C MET A 407 -18.94 -1.90 -35.10
N ARG A 408 -20.06 -1.74 -34.38
CA ARG A 408 -20.92 -2.87 -33.98
C ARG A 408 -21.59 -3.57 -35.17
N ARG A 409 -21.95 -2.81 -36.22
CA ARG A 409 -22.56 -3.35 -37.44
C ARG A 409 -21.54 -4.09 -38.28
N GLU A 410 -20.40 -3.47 -38.56
CA GLU A 410 -19.37 -3.98 -39.44
C GLU A 410 -18.46 -5.02 -38.76
N LYS A 411 -18.34 -4.98 -37.43
CA LYS A 411 -17.47 -5.83 -36.60
C LYS A 411 -16.00 -5.78 -37.04
N LYS A 412 -15.56 -4.66 -37.54
CA LYS A 412 -14.19 -4.42 -38.05
C LYS A 412 -13.57 -3.18 -37.42
N SER A 413 -12.24 -3.20 -37.26
CA SER A 413 -11.46 -2.04 -36.84
C SER A 413 -11.23 -1.09 -38.03
N GLY A 414 -10.95 0.18 -37.76
CA GLY A 414 -10.46 1.17 -38.71
C GLY A 414 -9.20 1.82 -38.20
N TYR A 415 -8.25 2.08 -39.08
CA TYR A 415 -6.95 2.64 -38.72
C TYR A 415 -6.75 4.04 -39.31
N GLN A 416 -6.22 4.95 -38.48
CA GLN A 416 -6.00 6.35 -38.86
C GLN A 416 -5.17 6.53 -40.15
N GLU A 417 -4.22 5.63 -40.42
CA GLU A 417 -3.41 5.66 -41.62
C GLU A 417 -4.24 5.60 -42.91
N GLY A 418 -5.44 5.08 -42.84
CA GLY A 418 -6.36 5.03 -43.99
C GLY A 418 -7.04 6.37 -44.31
N ILE A 419 -6.85 7.40 -43.47
CA ILE A 419 -7.49 8.72 -43.62
C ILE A 419 -6.45 9.81 -43.96
N LEU A 420 -5.16 9.47 -44.00
CA LEU A 420 -4.04 10.41 -44.28
C LEU A 420 -4.04 10.87 -45.71
#